data_e1415e77a9bad39121a5fbb906e55c95
#
_entry.id   e1415e77a9bad39121a5fbb906e55c95
#
_cell.length_a   1.000
_cell.length_b   1.000
_cell.length_c   1.000
_cell.angle_alpha   90.00
_cell.angle_beta   90.00
_cell.angle_gamma   90.00
#
_symmetry.space_group_name_H-M   'P 1'
#
loop_
_entity.id
_entity.type
_entity.pdbx_description
1 polymer ?
#
loop_
_entity_poly.entity_id
_entity_poly.type
_entity_poly.pdbx_seq_one_letter_code
_entity_poly.pdbx_strand_id
1 'polypeptide(L)'
;FNWGPAYVRYIKAAQDGKFKQGWEWEGPSWSNINDHDKSPVGFQFGAALSDADKKNVEAYIGLLAAKKADVFVGPLNLQDGTAYLKEGETATDQQVWYLPQLLQGMEGASQ
;
A
#
# COMPACT_ATOMS: atom_id res chain seq x y z
N PHE A 1 -5.19 8.35 -4.72
CA PHE A 1 -5.62 8.44 -3.31
C PHE A 1 -6.95 9.15 -3.20
N ASN A 2 -7.84 8.64 -2.36
CA ASN A 2 -9.15 9.20 -2.09
C ASN A 2 -9.27 9.56 -0.60
N TRP A 3 -9.07 10.81 -0.29
CA TRP A 3 -9.10 11.34 1.08
C TRP A 3 -10.51 11.67 1.60
N GLY A 4 -11.51 11.74 0.70
CA GLY A 4 -12.86 12.16 1.02
C GLY A 4 -13.51 11.38 2.17
N PRO A 5 -13.60 10.04 2.09
CA PRO A 5 -14.20 9.23 3.16
C PRO A 5 -13.50 9.39 4.52
N ALA A 6 -12.16 9.49 4.53
CA ALA A 6 -11.40 9.69 5.76
C ALA A 6 -11.73 11.06 6.40
N TYR A 7 -11.74 12.13 5.61
CA TYR A 7 -12.09 13.47 6.12
C TYR A 7 -13.52 13.52 6.67
N VAL A 8 -14.48 12.95 5.95
CA VAL A 8 -15.88 12.91 6.43
C VAL A 8 -15.96 12.14 7.75
N ARG A 9 -15.28 11.00 7.87
CA ARG A 9 -15.24 10.20 9.10
C ARG A 9 -14.65 10.99 10.27
N TYR A 10 -13.53 11.66 10.07
CA TYR A 10 -12.87 12.45 11.12
C TYR A 10 -13.68 13.67 11.54
N ILE A 11 -14.30 14.38 10.58
CA ILE A 11 -15.16 15.53 10.88
C ILE A 11 -16.36 15.07 11.72
N LYS A 12 -17.02 13.97 11.34
CA LYS A 12 -18.13 13.41 12.13
C LYS A 12 -17.68 12.98 13.52
N ALA A 13 -16.55 12.30 13.63
CA ALA A 13 -16.00 11.89 14.91
C ALA A 13 -15.69 13.10 15.83
N ALA A 14 -15.17 14.19 15.25
CA ALA A 14 -14.92 15.42 15.99
C ALA A 14 -16.24 16.09 16.46
N GLN A 15 -17.25 16.17 15.59
CA GLN A 15 -18.57 16.70 15.93
C GLN A 15 -19.25 15.90 17.06
N ASP A 16 -19.07 14.57 17.04
CA ASP A 16 -19.61 13.66 18.05
C ASP A 16 -18.77 13.59 19.34
N GLY A 17 -17.68 14.34 19.45
CA GLY A 17 -16.74 14.28 20.57
C GLY A 17 -15.99 12.95 20.71
N LYS A 18 -15.94 12.16 19.63
CA LYS A 18 -15.32 10.83 19.58
C LYS A 18 -13.98 10.79 18.85
N PHE A 19 -13.52 11.92 18.35
CA PHE A 19 -12.24 11.98 17.66
C PHE A 19 -11.09 11.58 18.59
N LYS A 20 -10.26 10.66 18.10
CA LYS A 20 -9.02 10.26 18.78
C LYS A 20 -7.87 10.49 17.82
N GLN A 21 -6.83 11.16 18.29
CA GLN A 21 -5.60 11.28 17.54
C GLN A 21 -4.90 9.91 17.46
N GLY A 22 -4.45 9.54 16.29
CA GLY A 22 -3.76 8.27 16.08
C GLY A 22 -3.27 8.13 14.64
N TRP A 23 -2.56 7.06 14.41
CA TRP A 23 -2.13 6.63 13.08
C TRP A 23 -3.07 5.52 12.62
N GLU A 24 -3.64 5.67 11.44
CA GLU A 24 -4.48 4.66 10.81
C GLU A 24 -3.86 4.24 9.47
N TRP A 25 -3.84 2.94 9.23
CA TRP A 25 -3.40 2.35 7.98
C TRP A 25 -4.61 1.86 7.19
N GLU A 26 -4.87 2.50 6.06
CA GLU A 26 -6.04 2.18 5.22
C GLU A 26 -5.58 1.63 3.87
N GLY A 27 -5.90 0.37 3.62
CA GLY A 27 -5.71 -0.27 2.34
C GLY A 27 -6.90 -0.10 1.40
N PRO A 28 -6.77 -0.53 0.14
CA PRO A 28 -7.87 -0.48 -0.82
C PRO A 28 -9.04 -1.38 -0.41
N SER A 29 -10.25 -0.96 -0.73
CA SER A 29 -11.41 -1.83 -0.73
C SER A 29 -11.40 -2.69 -1.98
N TRP A 30 -10.84 -3.89 -1.92
CA TRP A 30 -10.58 -4.73 -3.08
C TRP A 30 -11.82 -5.04 -3.93
N SER A 31 -13.00 -5.20 -3.32
CA SER A 31 -14.26 -5.42 -4.03
C SER A 31 -14.84 -4.16 -4.67
N ASN A 32 -14.33 -2.98 -4.30
CA ASN A 32 -14.84 -1.67 -4.72
C ASN A 32 -13.70 -0.68 -4.96
N ILE A 33 -12.59 -1.15 -5.55
CA ILE A 33 -11.31 -0.39 -5.62
C ILE A 33 -11.44 1.00 -6.28
N ASN A 34 -12.39 1.18 -7.17
CA ASN A 34 -12.64 2.44 -7.87
C ASN A 34 -13.94 3.15 -7.41
N ASP A 35 -14.55 2.69 -6.33
CA ASP A 35 -15.70 3.35 -5.72
C ASP A 35 -15.18 4.43 -4.75
N HIS A 36 -15.39 5.69 -5.12
CA HIS A 36 -14.93 6.85 -4.34
C HIS A 36 -15.57 6.96 -2.95
N ASP A 37 -16.70 6.30 -2.71
CA ASP A 37 -17.35 6.32 -1.40
C ASP A 37 -16.83 5.20 -0.48
N LYS A 38 -16.10 4.22 -1.04
CA LYS A 38 -15.74 3.00 -0.31
C LYS A 38 -14.24 2.73 -0.23
N SER A 39 -13.47 3.18 -1.22
CA SER A 39 -12.07 2.85 -1.27
C SER A 39 -11.17 4.08 -1.10
N PRO A 40 -10.25 4.07 -0.12
CA PRO A 40 -9.29 5.16 0.06
C PRO A 40 -8.20 5.18 -1.02
N VAL A 41 -8.07 4.09 -1.78
CA VAL A 41 -7.11 3.96 -2.89
C VAL A 41 -7.82 3.40 -4.11
N GLY A 42 -7.64 4.03 -5.25
CA GLY A 42 -8.14 3.56 -6.53
C GLY A 42 -7.01 3.24 -7.50
N PHE A 43 -7.35 2.61 -8.60
CA PHE A 43 -6.43 2.28 -9.68
C PHE A 43 -7.05 2.59 -11.04
N GLN A 44 -6.31 3.28 -11.91
CA GLN A 44 -6.75 3.60 -13.25
C GLN A 44 -5.66 3.26 -14.26
N PHE A 45 -6.04 2.57 -15.34
CA PHE A 45 -5.12 2.29 -16.45
C PHE A 45 -4.82 3.56 -17.27
N GLY A 46 -3.57 3.71 -17.64
CA GLY A 46 -3.19 4.71 -18.64
C GLY A 46 -3.74 4.35 -20.04
N ALA A 47 -4.04 5.37 -20.84
CA ALA A 47 -4.62 5.18 -22.17
C ALA A 47 -3.71 4.42 -23.16
N ALA A 48 -2.39 4.49 -22.95
CA ALA A 48 -1.40 3.84 -23.81
C ALA A 48 -1.15 2.35 -23.47
N LEU A 49 -1.75 1.84 -22.39
CA LEU A 49 -1.53 0.45 -21.97
C LEU A 49 -2.27 -0.51 -22.90
N SER A 50 -1.59 -1.56 -23.37
CA SER A 50 -2.21 -2.59 -24.20
C SER A 50 -3.24 -3.40 -23.42
N ASP A 51 -4.21 -4.02 -24.10
CA ASP A 51 -5.21 -4.86 -23.45
C ASP A 51 -4.60 -6.12 -22.81
N ALA A 52 -3.50 -6.61 -23.35
CA ALA A 52 -2.76 -7.72 -22.75
C ALA A 52 -2.14 -7.31 -21.41
N ASP A 53 -1.53 -6.12 -21.35
CA ASP A 53 -0.92 -5.61 -20.11
C ASP A 53 -1.97 -5.25 -19.07
N LYS A 54 -3.12 -4.70 -19.50
CA LYS A 54 -4.26 -4.47 -18.60
C LYS A 54 -4.70 -5.76 -17.91
N LYS A 55 -4.87 -6.86 -18.67
CA LYS A 55 -5.22 -8.17 -18.12
C LYS A 55 -4.17 -8.68 -17.12
N ASN A 56 -2.89 -8.50 -17.42
CA ASN A 56 -1.81 -8.92 -16.53
C ASN A 56 -1.86 -8.14 -15.20
N VAL A 57 -2.08 -6.82 -15.27
CA VAL A 57 -2.21 -5.99 -14.08
C VAL A 57 -3.47 -6.35 -13.27
N GLU A 58 -4.61 -6.56 -13.94
CA GLU A 58 -5.84 -7.01 -13.27
C GLU A 58 -5.65 -8.37 -12.56
N ALA A 59 -4.96 -9.31 -13.20
CA ALA A 59 -4.64 -10.60 -12.59
C ALA A 59 -3.76 -10.41 -11.34
N TYR A 60 -2.76 -9.51 -11.39
CA TYR A 60 -1.90 -9.22 -10.24
C TYR A 60 -2.68 -8.53 -9.10
N ILE A 61 -3.56 -7.56 -9.42
CA ILE A 61 -4.47 -6.95 -8.45
C ILE A 61 -5.34 -8.03 -7.78
N GLY A 62 -5.82 -9.01 -8.56
CA GLY A 62 -6.56 -10.15 -8.04
C GLY A 62 -5.75 -11.01 -7.05
N LEU A 63 -4.46 -11.20 -7.29
CA LEU A 63 -3.56 -11.90 -6.35
C LEU A 63 -3.36 -11.11 -5.06
N LEU A 64 -3.17 -9.79 -5.14
CA LEU A 64 -3.08 -8.92 -3.96
C LEU A 64 -4.38 -8.96 -3.14
N ALA A 65 -5.53 -8.85 -3.80
CA ALA A 65 -6.83 -8.94 -3.15
C ALA A 65 -7.07 -10.29 -2.44
N ALA A 66 -6.59 -11.36 -3.04
CA ALA A 66 -6.66 -12.72 -2.47
C ALA A 66 -5.57 -13.01 -1.43
N LYS A 67 -4.68 -12.05 -1.14
CA LYS A 67 -3.50 -12.24 -0.27
C LYS A 67 -2.60 -13.41 -0.72
N LYS A 68 -2.47 -13.57 -2.05
CA LYS A 68 -1.61 -14.58 -2.68
C LYS A 68 -0.33 -13.99 -3.28
N ALA A 69 -0.19 -12.69 -3.25
CA ALA A 69 1.01 -11.97 -3.61
C ALA A 69 1.31 -10.94 -2.52
N ASP A 70 2.53 -10.98 -2.01
CA ASP A 70 3.08 -9.98 -1.12
C ASP A 70 4.20 -9.23 -1.84
N VAL A 71 4.25 -7.91 -1.70
CA VAL A 71 5.22 -7.08 -2.41
C VAL A 71 6.57 -7.09 -1.70
N PHE A 72 6.56 -7.11 -0.37
CA PHE A 72 7.76 -7.05 0.45
C PHE A 72 7.95 -8.36 1.23
N VAL A 73 8.52 -9.34 0.56
CA VAL A 73 8.86 -10.65 1.14
C VAL A 73 10.37 -10.83 1.11
N GLY A 74 10.94 -11.27 2.24
CA GLY A 74 12.37 -11.57 2.36
C GLY A 74 12.82 -12.83 1.58
N PRO A 75 14.13 -12.93 1.37
CA PRO A 75 15.16 -12.11 2.02
C PRO A 75 15.30 -10.73 1.39
N LEU A 76 15.30 -9.68 2.19
CA LEU A 76 15.57 -8.32 1.77
C LEU A 76 16.67 -7.72 2.63
N ASN A 77 17.63 -7.07 1.99
CA ASN A 77 18.71 -6.35 2.65
C ASN A 77 18.56 -4.84 2.42
N LEU A 78 19.02 -4.06 3.37
CA LEU A 78 19.17 -2.62 3.25
C LEU A 78 20.37 -2.28 2.33
N GLN A 79 20.46 -1.02 1.93
CA GLN A 79 21.50 -0.52 1.02
C GLN A 79 22.92 -0.75 1.57
N ASP A 80 23.10 -0.72 2.88
CA ASP A 80 24.37 -1.00 3.55
C ASP A 80 24.68 -2.51 3.71
N GLY A 81 23.82 -3.39 3.23
CA GLY A 81 23.94 -4.84 3.33
C GLY A 81 23.36 -5.44 4.60
N THR A 82 22.83 -4.63 5.52
CA THR A 82 22.17 -5.15 6.73
C THR A 82 20.90 -5.91 6.35
N ALA A 83 20.73 -7.11 6.92
CA ALA A 83 19.50 -7.90 6.70
C ALA A 83 18.28 -7.18 7.30
N TYR A 84 17.27 -6.97 6.47
CA TYR A 84 16.02 -6.30 6.86
C TYR A 84 14.87 -7.28 7.06
N LEU A 85 14.68 -8.19 6.12
CA LEU A 85 13.73 -9.30 6.24
C LEU A 85 14.45 -10.61 5.97
N LYS A 86 14.14 -11.62 6.78
CA LYS A 86 14.64 -12.99 6.58
C LYS A 86 13.88 -13.68 5.46
N GLU A 87 14.40 -14.81 5.00
CA GLU A 87 13.73 -15.63 3.99
C GLU A 87 12.31 -16.01 4.43
N GLY A 88 11.33 -15.76 3.56
CA GLY A 88 9.92 -16.03 3.80
C GLY A 88 9.22 -15.06 4.78
N GLU A 89 9.92 -14.09 5.34
CA GLU A 89 9.33 -13.06 6.20
C GLU A 89 8.63 -12.00 5.33
N THR A 90 7.37 -11.69 5.65
CA THR A 90 6.63 -10.59 5.01
C THR A 90 6.71 -9.35 5.88
N ALA A 91 7.01 -8.19 5.28
CA ALA A 91 7.07 -6.93 5.98
C ALA A 91 5.71 -6.53 6.57
N THR A 92 5.72 -6.01 7.78
CA THR A 92 4.58 -5.32 8.37
C THR A 92 4.40 -3.93 7.75
N ASP A 93 3.19 -3.36 7.87
CA ASP A 93 2.91 -2.00 7.42
C ASP A 93 3.89 -0.97 8.02
N GLN A 94 4.24 -1.13 9.29
CA GLN A 94 5.21 -0.28 9.96
C GLN A 94 6.63 -0.41 9.38
N GLN A 95 7.05 -1.62 9.05
CA GLN A 95 8.36 -1.85 8.43
C GLN A 95 8.41 -1.23 7.03
N VAL A 96 7.32 -1.31 6.26
CA VAL A 96 7.25 -0.64 4.93
C VAL A 96 7.30 0.88 5.08
N TRP A 97 6.55 1.44 6.01
CA TRP A 97 6.46 2.90 6.19
C TRP A 97 7.71 3.52 6.79
N TYR A 98 8.31 2.85 7.77
CA TYR A 98 9.51 3.32 8.47
C TYR A 98 10.78 2.62 7.98
N LEU A 99 10.87 2.33 6.68
CA LEU A 99 12.06 1.77 6.06
C LEU A 99 13.26 2.70 6.31
N PRO A 100 14.29 2.27 7.06
CA PRO A 100 15.34 3.17 7.54
C PRO A 100 16.33 3.58 6.45
N GLN A 101 16.44 2.79 5.40
CA GLN A 101 17.32 3.00 4.24
C GLN A 101 16.67 2.47 2.99
N LEU A 102 17.20 2.80 1.82
CA LEU A 102 16.85 2.13 0.56
C LEU A 102 17.19 0.63 0.65
N LEU A 103 16.51 -0.18 -0.13
CA LEU A 103 16.85 -1.59 -0.26
C LEU A 103 18.09 -1.78 -1.12
N GLN A 104 18.80 -2.87 -0.89
CA GLN A 104 19.98 -3.25 -1.67
C GLN A 104 19.65 -3.31 -3.18
N GLY A 105 20.49 -2.71 -3.99
CA GLY A 105 20.29 -2.59 -5.44
C GLY A 105 19.55 -1.32 -5.85
N MET A 106 19.01 -0.55 -4.92
CA MET A 106 18.48 0.79 -5.18
C MET A 106 19.61 1.82 -5.07
N GLU A 107 19.63 2.79 -6.00
CA GLU A 107 20.59 3.89 -5.99
C GLU A 107 19.91 5.17 -5.50
N GLY A 108 20.62 5.93 -4.68
CA GLY A 108 20.14 7.18 -4.11
C GLY A 108 20.68 7.41 -2.71
N ALA A 109 20.39 8.59 -2.16
CA ALA A 109 20.71 8.88 -0.77
C ALA A 109 19.67 8.19 0.14
N SER A 110 20.13 7.36 1.04
CA SER A 110 19.41 7.02 2.26
C SER A 110 19.72 8.07 3.31
N GLN A 111 18.73 8.54 4.05
CA GLN A 111 18.95 9.53 5.12
C GLN A 111 19.99 9.06 6.10
#